data_1d77442dcb9bcb5f60574ec3d5721683
#
_entry.id   1d77442dcb9bcb5f60574ec3d5721683
#
_cell.length_a   1.000
_cell.length_b   1.000
_cell.length_c   1.000
_cell.angle_alpha   90.00
_cell.angle_beta   90.00
_cell.angle_gamma   90.00
#
_symmetry.space_group_name_H-M   'P 1'
#
loop_
_entity.id
_entity.type
_entity.pdbx_description
1 polymer ?
#
loop_
_entity_poly.entity_id
_entity_poly.type
_entity_poly.pdbx_seq_one_letter_code
_entity_poly.pdbx_strand_id
1 'polypeptide(L)'
;MDTYFSSNNALLVQIGLKVKSRRIAANLTQKQLSEQAGVALSAVGNIEKGQNSSLLTLIQVLRTIKSLDLLEPFFREEEISPIAYAQALRKSATPKRVRNEKHTQQPSKPATTW
;
A
#
# COMPACT_ATOMS: atom_id res chain seq x y z
N MET A 1 -8.78 15.66 -9.73
CA MET A 1 -7.59 15.84 -8.92
C MET A 1 -6.40 15.18 -9.61
N ASP A 2 -5.34 15.93 -9.78
CA ASP A 2 -4.15 15.37 -10.38
C ASP A 2 -3.32 14.72 -9.29
N THR A 3 -3.29 13.41 -9.28
CA THR A 3 -2.69 12.63 -8.20
C THR A 3 -1.21 12.92 -8.02
N TYR A 4 -0.49 13.08 -9.12
CA TYR A 4 0.95 13.26 -9.04
C TYR A 4 1.36 14.61 -8.48
N PHE A 5 0.49 15.61 -8.62
CA PHE A 5 0.80 16.95 -8.11
C PHE A 5 0.18 17.22 -6.76
N SER A 6 -0.53 16.24 -6.21
CA SER A 6 -1.11 16.39 -4.88
C SER A 6 -0.08 16.05 -3.82
N SER A 7 -0.15 16.76 -2.69
CA SER A 7 0.72 16.44 -1.57
C SER A 7 0.33 15.10 -0.96
N ASN A 8 1.27 14.52 -0.19
CA ASN A 8 0.97 13.29 0.53
C ASN A 8 -0.21 13.47 1.47
N ASN A 9 -0.27 14.62 2.15
CA ASN A 9 -1.38 14.89 3.04
C ASN A 9 -2.70 14.96 2.30
N ALA A 10 -2.70 15.57 1.12
CA ALA A 10 -3.93 15.64 0.33
C ALA A 10 -4.40 14.25 -0.07
N LEU A 11 -3.47 13.38 -0.43
CA LEU A 11 -3.83 12.00 -0.78
C LEU A 11 -4.35 11.23 0.43
N LEU A 12 -3.74 11.43 1.60
CA LEU A 12 -4.22 10.79 2.82
C LEU A 12 -5.64 11.25 3.16
N VAL A 13 -5.94 12.52 2.95
CA VAL A 13 -7.27 13.05 3.19
C VAL A 13 -8.27 12.39 2.24
N GLN A 14 -7.90 12.23 0.97
CA GLN A 14 -8.77 11.59 0.00
C GLN A 14 -9.04 10.13 0.36
N ILE A 15 -8.01 9.42 0.80
CA ILE A 15 -8.18 8.05 1.26
C ILE A 15 -9.14 8.00 2.45
N GLY A 16 -8.96 8.92 3.40
CA GLY A 16 -9.81 8.97 4.58
C GLY A 16 -11.26 9.25 4.25
N LEU A 17 -11.50 10.14 3.29
CA LEU A 17 -12.86 10.44 2.86
C LEU A 17 -13.52 9.23 2.21
N LYS A 18 -12.75 8.47 1.45
CA LYS A 18 -13.28 7.26 0.83
C LYS A 18 -13.62 6.21 1.87
N VAL A 19 -12.75 6.03 2.86
CA VAL A 19 -13.02 5.10 3.96
C VAL A 19 -14.28 5.51 4.71
N LYS A 20 -14.39 6.79 5.03
CA LYS A 20 -15.56 7.29 5.74
C LYS A 20 -16.83 7.05 4.93
N SER A 21 -16.78 7.35 3.64
CA SER A 21 -17.93 7.15 2.76
C SER A 21 -18.35 5.69 2.74
N ARG A 22 -17.40 4.77 2.63
CA ARG A 22 -17.71 3.34 2.60
C ARG A 22 -18.19 2.84 3.96
N ARG A 23 -17.66 3.41 5.04
CA ARG A 23 -18.14 3.08 6.38
C ARG A 23 -19.60 3.48 6.56
N ILE A 24 -19.93 4.70 6.16
CA ILE A 24 -21.30 5.19 6.28
C ILE A 24 -22.23 4.35 5.41
N ALA A 25 -21.79 4.00 4.20
CA ALA A 25 -22.58 3.15 3.32
C ALA A 25 -22.81 1.77 3.93
N ALA A 26 -21.88 1.29 4.75
CA ALA A 26 -22.03 0.03 5.46
C ALA A 26 -22.85 0.17 6.74
N ASN A 27 -23.32 1.38 7.03
CA ASN A 27 -24.16 1.67 8.17
C ASN A 27 -23.47 1.40 9.51
N LEU A 28 -22.18 1.76 9.58
CA LEU A 28 -21.39 1.55 10.78
C LEU A 28 -20.90 2.88 11.35
N THR A 29 -20.88 2.96 12.69
CA THR A 29 -20.18 4.06 13.35
C THR A 29 -18.69 3.76 13.36
N GLN A 30 -17.88 4.78 13.67
CA GLN A 30 -16.44 4.56 13.82
C GLN A 30 -16.15 3.52 14.89
N LYS A 31 -16.90 3.57 16.00
CA LYS A 31 -16.70 2.62 17.09
C LYS A 31 -17.04 1.21 16.65
N GLN A 32 -18.18 1.03 15.97
CA GLN A 32 -18.55 -0.29 15.47
C GLN A 32 -17.51 -0.82 14.50
N LEU A 33 -17.01 0.03 13.62
CA LEU A 33 -15.98 -0.38 12.68
C LEU A 33 -14.72 -0.81 13.42
N SER A 34 -14.28 -0.03 14.40
CA SER A 34 -13.08 -0.38 15.15
C SER A 34 -13.21 -1.72 15.85
N GLU A 35 -14.37 -1.98 16.43
CA GLU A 35 -14.62 -3.24 17.13
C GLU A 35 -14.63 -4.42 16.16
N GLN A 36 -15.30 -4.26 15.02
CA GLN A 36 -15.38 -5.35 14.05
C GLN A 36 -14.07 -5.59 13.35
N ALA A 37 -13.30 -4.54 13.11
CA ALA A 37 -12.01 -4.66 12.44
C ALA A 37 -10.88 -5.07 13.38
N GLY A 38 -11.10 -5.01 14.68
CA GLY A 38 -10.07 -5.34 15.65
C GLY A 38 -8.98 -4.30 15.73
N VAL A 39 -9.32 -3.04 15.52
CA VAL A 39 -8.36 -1.94 15.58
C VAL A 39 -8.85 -0.91 16.59
N ALA A 40 -7.94 -0.04 17.00
CA ALA A 40 -8.30 1.01 17.97
C ALA A 40 -9.24 2.01 17.32
N LEU A 41 -10.13 2.58 18.12
CA LEU A 41 -11.03 3.63 17.64
C LEU A 41 -10.23 4.80 17.09
N SER A 42 -9.13 5.16 17.76
CA SER A 42 -8.27 6.25 17.30
C SER A 42 -7.69 5.96 15.94
N ALA A 43 -7.43 4.68 15.64
CA ALA A 43 -6.88 4.33 14.33
C ALA A 43 -7.89 4.60 13.22
N VAL A 44 -9.16 4.27 13.46
CA VAL A 44 -10.20 4.59 12.48
C VAL A 44 -10.32 6.10 12.30
N GLY A 45 -10.33 6.83 13.40
CA GLY A 45 -10.41 8.28 13.34
C GLY A 45 -9.24 8.90 12.60
N ASN A 46 -8.04 8.37 12.82
CA ASN A 46 -6.85 8.88 12.13
C ASN A 46 -6.94 8.66 10.63
N ILE A 47 -7.37 7.49 10.21
CA ILE A 47 -7.52 7.21 8.78
C ILE A 47 -8.51 8.20 8.17
N GLU A 48 -9.65 8.40 8.80
CA GLU A 48 -10.71 9.24 8.23
C GLU A 48 -10.35 10.71 8.22
N LYS A 49 -9.42 11.13 9.09
CA LYS A 49 -8.94 12.51 9.10
C LYS A 49 -7.77 12.73 8.15
N GLY A 50 -7.29 11.70 7.49
CA GLY A 50 -6.14 11.84 6.63
C GLY A 50 -4.82 11.86 7.38
N GLN A 51 -4.78 11.26 8.55
CA GLN A 51 -3.55 11.15 9.32
C GLN A 51 -2.89 9.82 9.08
N ASN A 52 -1.63 9.73 9.48
CA ASN A 52 -0.83 8.54 9.25
C ASN A 52 -1.41 7.33 9.97
N SER A 53 -1.33 6.18 9.33
CA SER A 53 -1.80 4.93 9.90
C SER A 53 -1.00 3.79 9.26
N SER A 54 -1.01 2.63 9.91
CA SER A 54 -0.32 1.50 9.35
C SER A 54 -1.11 0.92 8.17
N LEU A 55 -0.38 0.33 7.25
CA LEU A 55 -1.00 -0.33 6.10
C LEU A 55 -1.86 -1.50 6.55
N LEU A 56 -1.40 -2.24 7.56
CA LEU A 56 -2.19 -3.35 8.09
C LEU A 56 -3.53 -2.87 8.63
N THR A 57 -3.52 -1.77 9.37
CA THR A 57 -4.77 -1.22 9.92
C THR A 57 -5.72 -0.86 8.79
N LEU A 58 -5.21 -0.24 7.73
CA LEU A 58 -6.04 0.10 6.58
C LEU A 58 -6.66 -1.14 5.94
N ILE A 59 -5.86 -2.20 5.79
CA ILE A 59 -6.37 -3.45 5.22
C ILE A 59 -7.47 -4.04 6.10
N GLN A 60 -7.27 -4.05 7.41
CA GLN A 60 -8.28 -4.58 8.33
C GLN A 60 -9.57 -3.79 8.26
N VAL A 61 -9.46 -2.47 8.19
CA VAL A 61 -10.63 -1.59 8.08
C VAL A 61 -11.36 -1.84 6.75
N LEU A 62 -10.62 -1.87 5.65
CA LEU A 62 -11.24 -2.08 4.34
C LEU A 62 -11.89 -3.46 4.23
N ARG A 63 -11.28 -4.46 4.83
CA ARG A 63 -11.88 -5.80 4.82
C ARG A 63 -13.22 -5.80 5.55
N THR A 64 -13.28 -5.11 6.67
CA THR A 64 -14.50 -5.07 7.49
C THR A 64 -15.65 -4.37 6.76
N ILE A 65 -15.38 -3.30 6.05
CA ILE A 65 -16.41 -2.59 5.30
C ILE A 65 -16.54 -3.12 3.87
N LYS A 66 -15.95 -4.28 3.61
CA LYS A 66 -16.05 -4.97 2.32
C LYS A 66 -15.63 -4.10 1.16
N SER A 67 -14.53 -3.38 1.37
CA SER A 67 -14.02 -2.41 0.40
C SER A 67 -12.61 -2.73 -0.06
N LEU A 68 -12.21 -4.02 0.00
CA LEU A 68 -10.92 -4.43 -0.54
C LEU A 68 -10.82 -4.22 -2.04
N ASP A 69 -11.96 -4.00 -2.71
CA ASP A 69 -11.96 -3.62 -4.12
C ASP A 69 -11.14 -2.37 -4.38
N LEU A 70 -11.02 -1.51 -3.38
CA LEU A 70 -10.20 -0.30 -3.52
C LEU A 70 -8.72 -0.61 -3.68
N LEU A 71 -8.28 -1.77 -3.20
CA LEU A 71 -6.89 -2.22 -3.34
C LEU A 71 -6.69 -3.18 -4.50
N GLU A 72 -7.76 -3.52 -5.20
CA GLU A 72 -7.72 -4.50 -6.28
C GLU A 72 -6.64 -4.20 -7.33
N PRO A 73 -6.47 -2.94 -7.75
CA PRO A 73 -5.44 -2.65 -8.76
C PRO A 73 -4.02 -3.03 -8.33
N PHE A 74 -3.76 -3.08 -7.02
CA PHE A 74 -2.44 -3.48 -6.53
C PHE A 74 -2.17 -4.96 -6.73
N PHE A 75 -3.22 -5.76 -6.79
CA PHE A 75 -3.07 -7.21 -6.85
C PHE A 75 -3.29 -7.74 -8.25
N ARG A 76 -3.74 -6.89 -9.16
CA ARG A 76 -4.01 -7.30 -10.53
C ARG A 76 -2.69 -7.42 -11.29
N GLU A 77 -2.55 -8.51 -12.00
CA GLU A 77 -1.38 -8.74 -12.82
C GLU A 77 -1.40 -7.75 -13.97
N GLU A 78 -0.27 -7.05 -14.17
CA GLU A 78 -0.18 -6.08 -15.24
C GLU A 78 0.10 -6.76 -16.55
N GLU A 79 -0.57 -6.29 -17.61
CA GLU A 79 -0.30 -6.75 -18.94
C GLU A 79 0.87 -5.96 -19.50
N ILE A 80 1.93 -6.66 -19.86
CA ILE A 80 3.12 -6.03 -20.44
C ILE A 80 3.15 -6.39 -21.92
N SER A 81 3.31 -5.36 -22.78
CA SER A 81 3.44 -5.63 -24.20
C SER A 81 4.70 -6.46 -24.46
N PRO A 82 4.74 -7.23 -25.58
CA PRO A 82 5.93 -8.02 -25.88
C PRO A 82 7.20 -7.20 -25.94
N ILE A 83 7.12 -5.99 -26.49
CA ILE A 83 8.30 -5.11 -26.58
C ILE A 83 8.73 -4.66 -25.20
N ALA A 84 7.79 -4.25 -24.37
CA ALA A 84 8.10 -3.81 -23.00
C ALA A 84 8.67 -4.96 -22.18
N TYR A 85 8.13 -6.17 -22.37
CA TYR A 85 8.61 -7.35 -21.68
C TYR A 85 10.06 -7.66 -22.07
N ALA A 86 10.37 -7.59 -23.37
CA ALA A 86 11.72 -7.83 -23.84
C ALA A 86 12.68 -6.81 -23.27
N GLN A 87 12.27 -5.54 -23.22
CA GLN A 87 13.11 -4.49 -22.65
C GLN A 87 13.36 -4.72 -21.17
N ALA A 88 12.35 -5.16 -20.45
CA ALA A 88 12.49 -5.47 -19.02
C ALA A 88 13.48 -6.61 -18.81
N LEU A 89 13.41 -7.64 -19.64
CA LEU A 89 14.35 -8.76 -19.55
C LEU A 89 15.77 -8.33 -19.83
N ARG A 90 15.97 -7.48 -20.83
CA ARG A 90 17.31 -6.97 -21.14
C ARG A 90 17.86 -6.15 -19.98
N LYS A 91 17.03 -5.34 -19.35
CA LYS A 91 17.45 -4.55 -18.21
C LYS A 91 17.86 -5.44 -17.05
N SER A 92 17.07 -6.46 -16.75
CA SER A 92 17.40 -7.34 -15.64
C SER A 92 18.62 -8.19 -15.95
N ALA A 93 18.91 -8.46 -17.23
CA ALA A 93 20.11 -9.21 -17.61
C ALA A 93 21.36 -8.37 -17.55
N THR A 94 21.24 -7.04 -17.57
CA THR A 94 22.38 -6.15 -17.49
C THR A 94 22.95 -6.18 -16.07
N PRO A 95 24.28 -6.42 -15.90
CA PRO A 95 24.83 -6.42 -14.55
C PRO A 95 24.62 -5.08 -13.88
N LYS A 96 24.18 -5.12 -12.68
CA LYS A 96 23.98 -3.91 -11.91
C LYS A 96 24.96 -3.83 -10.78
N ARG A 97 25.48 -2.63 -10.60
CA ARG A 97 26.34 -2.40 -9.45
C ARG A 97 25.46 -2.05 -8.33
N VAL A 98 25.41 -2.87 -7.56
CA VAL A 98 24.50 -2.62 -6.49
C VAL A 98 25.27 -2.19 -5.29
N ARG A 99 25.78 -2.00 -5.51
CA ARG A 99 26.05 -1.99 -4.65
C ARG A 99 26.16 -1.86 -3.66
N ASN A 100 26.49 -1.80 -3.76
CA ASN A 100 26.49 -2.02 -3.01
C ASN A 100 26.84 -2.56 -2.47
N GLU A 101 27.41 -2.56 -2.88
CA GLU A 101 27.20 -3.15 -2.46
C GLU A 101 27.62 -3.64 -1.98
N LYS A 102 28.36 -3.56 -1.94
CA LYS A 102 28.36 -4.01 -1.40
C LYS A 102 28.30 -4.61 -0.92
N HIS A 103 28.81 -4.61 -0.95
CA HIS A 103 28.52 -5.23 -0.39
C HIS A 103 28.43 -5.96 -0.32
N THR A 104 29.02 -6.03 -0.67
CA THR A 104 28.70 -6.77 -0.49
C THR A 104 28.85 -7.56 -0.42
N GLN A 105 29.19 -7.70 -0.62
CA GLN A 105 29.00 -8.40 -0.37
C GLN A 105 28.89 -9.17 -0.24
N GLN A 106 29.42 -9.32 -0.36
CA GLN A 106 29.17 -10.04 -0.02
C GLN A 106 29.05 -10.79 0.19
N PRO A 107 29.68 -11.19 -0.13
CA PRO A 107 29.35 -11.85 0.33
C PRO A 107 29.42 -12.43 0.61
N SER A 108 29.59 -12.44 0.52
CA SER A 108 29.13 -12.82 1.14
C SER A 108 29.14 -13.44 1.50
N LYS A 109 29.34 -13.68 1.79
CA LYS A 109 29.01 -14.10 2.50
C LYS A 109 28.52 -14.69 2.89
N PRO A 110 29.20 -14.95 2.48
CA PRO A 110 28.58 -15.35 3.21
C PRO A 110 28.44 -15.74 3.71
N ALA A 111 28.49 -15.62 3.58
CA ALA A 111 27.86 -15.67 4.42
C ALA A 111 27.64 -15.95 4.89
N THR A 112 27.77 -15.76 5.10
CA THR A 112 27.21 -15.76 5.94
C THR A 112 26.88 -15.84 6.32
N THR A 113 27.20 -15.55 6.01
CA THR A 113 26.71 -15.53 6.72
C THR A 113 26.25 -15.32 6.92
N TRP A 114 26.32 -14.90 6.61
CA TRP A 114 25.64 -14.59 7.18
C TRP A 114 25.18 -14.95 7.40
#